data_dc6fd2c65fd252f2db4247f83d58e897
#
_entry.id   dc6fd2c65fd252f2db4247f83d58e897
#
_cell.length_a   1.000
_cell.length_b   1.000
_cell.length_c   1.000
_cell.angle_alpha   90.00
_cell.angle_beta   90.00
_cell.angle_gamma   90.00
#
_symmetry.space_group_name_H-M   'P 1'
#
loop_
_entity.id
_entity.type
_entity.pdbx_description
1 polymer ?
#
loop_
_entity_poly.entity_id
_entity_poly.type
_entity_poly.pdbx_seq_one_letter_code
_entity_poly.pdbx_strand_id
1 'polypeptide(L)'
;RVDNLGFKRVDDLALKLKPELIDSTQRLVSFIQYYFKDLGESKGHTWCSEKILRTAISNNVYECSDKVDWLFENNNFLHIVNGRIGLKYYYDIEQQIYQLILDKSKVDTTINISDTAIELAIKHAEEEQGFNYVVEQLDTIHKSLHRTVSLITGKAGTGKTSIMRAIVKAYTENNYMITASALSAMAAQRITEATEFPAMTIHRTLGCQGLNKFTYDKDNHLITDVAFLDEGSMVNASLFLHWLEAIGDNTRIIISGDHK
;
A
#
# COMPACT_ATOMS: atom_id res chain seq x y z
N ARG A 1 18.82 15.18 11.08
CA ARG A 1 17.44 14.70 11.03
C ARG A 1 17.05 14.30 12.44
N VAL A 2 16.03 14.91 13.02
CA VAL A 2 15.51 14.54 14.35
C VAL A 2 14.17 13.89 14.10
N ASP A 3 14.09 12.59 14.33
CA ASP A 3 12.84 11.85 14.15
C ASP A 3 11.78 12.36 15.13
N ASN A 4 10.53 12.44 14.67
CA ASN A 4 9.37 12.94 15.43
C ASN A 4 9.29 14.46 15.70
N LEU A 5 10.17 15.27 15.12
CA LEU A 5 10.01 16.72 15.11
C LEU A 5 9.58 17.19 13.72
N GLY A 6 8.45 17.91 13.64
CA GLY A 6 7.99 18.51 12.39
C GLY A 6 9.02 19.52 11.85
N PHE A 7 9.04 19.70 10.52
CA PHE A 7 10.00 20.57 9.82
C PHE A 7 10.16 21.93 10.49
N LYS A 8 9.07 22.62 10.82
CA LYS A 8 9.09 23.97 11.39
C LYS A 8 9.93 24.07 12.66
N ARG A 9 9.80 23.11 13.58
CA ARG A 9 10.58 23.13 14.84
C ARG A 9 12.08 22.91 14.60
N VAL A 10 12.43 22.04 13.67
CA VAL A 10 13.84 21.77 13.30
C VAL A 10 14.43 22.97 12.56
N ASP A 11 13.66 23.57 11.66
CA ASP A 11 14.05 24.75 10.90
C ASP A 11 14.28 25.96 11.81
N ASP A 12 13.35 26.26 12.74
CA ASP A 12 13.48 27.32 13.73
C ASP A 12 14.77 27.16 14.58
N LEU A 13 15.11 25.92 14.97
CA LEU A 13 16.34 25.64 15.72
C LEU A 13 17.60 25.83 14.84
N ALA A 14 17.55 25.34 13.61
CA ALA A 14 18.66 25.46 12.66
C ALA A 14 18.97 26.94 12.36
N LEU A 15 17.95 27.76 12.15
CA LEU A 15 18.10 29.20 11.88
C LEU A 15 18.58 29.98 13.11
N LYS A 16 18.23 29.55 14.33
CA LYS A 16 18.81 30.15 15.56
C LYS A 16 20.32 29.86 15.71
N LEU A 17 20.74 28.67 15.31
CA LEU A 17 22.14 28.24 15.38
C LEU A 17 22.99 28.77 14.23
N LYS A 18 22.39 28.85 13.03
CA LYS A 18 23.03 29.25 11.77
C LYS A 18 22.06 30.11 10.94
N PRO A 19 21.95 31.41 11.24
CA PRO A 19 21.05 32.33 10.52
C PRO A 19 21.31 32.40 9.01
N GLU A 20 22.54 32.13 8.58
CA GLU A 20 22.95 32.10 7.18
C GLU A 20 22.26 31.02 6.34
N LEU A 21 21.57 30.07 6.98
CA LEU A 21 20.81 29.03 6.26
C LEU A 21 19.47 29.51 5.74
N ILE A 22 19.02 30.73 6.07
CA ILE A 22 17.68 31.23 5.80
C ILE A 22 17.26 31.12 4.33
N ASP A 23 18.16 31.40 3.41
CA ASP A 23 17.96 31.31 1.96
C ASP A 23 18.75 30.17 1.30
N SER A 24 19.28 29.22 2.08
CA SER A 24 20.16 28.17 1.57
C SER A 24 19.42 27.12 0.74
N THR A 25 20.08 26.62 -0.31
CA THR A 25 19.60 25.45 -1.09
C THR A 25 19.40 24.24 -0.22
N GLN A 26 20.22 24.06 0.83
CA GLN A 26 20.09 22.94 1.77
C GLN A 26 18.76 23.00 2.55
N ARG A 27 18.33 24.18 2.98
CA ARG A 27 17.03 24.39 3.64
C ARG A 27 15.88 24.07 2.67
N LEU A 28 15.95 24.52 1.42
CA LEU A 28 14.97 24.21 0.39
C LEU A 28 14.86 22.69 0.12
N VAL A 29 15.97 22.01 -0.04
CA VAL A 29 16.01 20.54 -0.23
C VAL A 29 15.39 19.82 0.97
N SER A 30 15.75 20.24 2.21
CA SER A 30 15.22 19.65 3.43
C SER A 30 13.71 19.84 3.55
N PHE A 31 13.19 21.03 3.16
CA PHE A 31 11.77 21.29 3.13
C PHE A 31 11.04 20.40 2.12
N ILE A 32 11.54 20.29 0.89
CA ILE A 32 10.93 19.49 -0.16
C ILE A 32 10.89 18.01 0.23
N GLN A 33 11.99 17.48 0.78
CA GLN A 33 12.04 16.10 1.27
C GLN A 33 11.03 15.85 2.39
N TYR A 34 10.93 16.77 3.34
CA TYR A 34 9.94 16.71 4.40
C TYR A 34 8.52 16.75 3.84
N TYR A 35 8.23 17.70 2.93
CA TYR A 35 6.93 17.88 2.33
C TYR A 35 6.41 16.61 1.66
N PHE A 36 7.22 15.97 0.83
CA PHE A 36 6.83 14.73 0.18
C PHE A 36 6.74 13.55 1.14
N LYS A 37 7.59 13.49 2.16
CA LYS A 37 7.48 12.47 3.20
C LYS A 37 6.14 12.59 3.93
N ASP A 38 5.78 13.79 4.38
CA ASP A 38 4.51 14.05 5.03
C ASP A 38 3.32 13.76 4.10
N LEU A 39 3.41 14.16 2.84
CA LEU A 39 2.39 13.91 1.81
C LEU A 39 2.18 12.40 1.58
N GLY A 40 3.26 11.62 1.53
CA GLY A 40 3.24 10.17 1.35
C GLY A 40 2.72 9.41 2.58
N GLU A 41 3.16 9.80 3.77
CA GLU A 41 2.79 9.13 5.02
C GLU A 41 1.36 9.50 5.48
N SER A 42 0.97 10.77 5.36
CA SER A 42 -0.32 11.26 5.87
C SER A 42 -1.48 11.15 4.87
N LYS A 43 -1.20 11.24 3.56
CA LYS A 43 -2.22 11.28 2.50
C LYS A 43 -2.07 10.19 1.45
N GLY A 44 -0.99 9.40 1.49
CA GLY A 44 -0.69 8.37 0.51
C GLY A 44 -0.33 8.90 -0.88
N HIS A 45 0.03 10.19 -1.02
CA HIS A 45 0.41 10.78 -2.30
C HIS A 45 1.92 10.85 -2.45
N THR A 46 2.44 10.31 -3.52
CA THR A 46 3.89 10.24 -3.82
C THR A 46 4.36 11.38 -4.72
N TRP A 47 3.44 12.13 -5.32
CA TRP A 47 3.69 13.27 -6.19
C TRP A 47 2.63 14.35 -6.05
N CYS A 48 2.93 15.57 -6.52
CA CYS A 48 1.98 16.66 -6.66
C CYS A 48 2.26 17.47 -7.94
N SER A 49 1.38 18.42 -8.29
CA SER A 49 1.69 19.35 -9.38
C SER A 49 2.77 20.34 -8.95
N GLU A 50 3.58 20.80 -9.92
CA GLU A 50 4.60 21.82 -9.69
C GLU A 50 4.03 23.07 -9.00
N LYS A 51 2.84 23.51 -9.42
CA LYS A 51 2.15 24.67 -8.82
C LYS A 51 1.90 24.48 -7.32
N ILE A 52 1.47 23.30 -6.90
CA ILE A 52 1.22 22.98 -5.49
C ILE A 52 2.52 23.03 -4.69
N LEU A 53 3.61 22.43 -5.21
CA LEU A 53 4.90 22.45 -4.53
C LEU A 53 5.46 23.89 -4.41
N ARG A 54 5.40 24.69 -5.47
CA ARG A 54 5.82 26.10 -5.44
C ARG A 54 5.04 26.91 -4.40
N THR A 55 3.74 26.70 -4.31
CA THR A 55 2.91 27.33 -3.29
C THR A 55 3.32 26.89 -1.86
N ALA A 56 3.60 25.61 -1.66
CA ALA A 56 4.08 25.11 -0.38
C ALA A 56 5.44 25.70 0.02
N ILE A 57 6.38 25.83 -0.93
CA ILE A 57 7.68 26.47 -0.74
C ILE A 57 7.51 27.94 -0.35
N SER A 58 6.72 28.70 -1.11
CA SER A 58 6.45 30.11 -0.84
C SER A 58 5.81 30.35 0.53
N ASN A 59 5.00 29.44 1.01
CA ASN A 59 4.32 29.58 2.31
C ASN A 59 5.19 29.17 3.52
N ASN A 60 6.27 28.41 3.31
CA ASN A 60 7.05 27.86 4.42
C ASN A 60 8.54 28.27 4.40
N VAL A 61 9.11 28.47 3.24
CA VAL A 61 10.54 28.81 3.04
C VAL A 61 10.70 29.80 1.89
N TYR A 62 9.91 30.88 1.92
CA TYR A 62 9.79 31.83 0.82
C TYR A 62 11.14 32.48 0.44
N GLU A 63 12.06 32.61 1.39
CA GLU A 63 13.39 33.16 1.19
C GLU A 63 14.23 32.33 0.21
N CYS A 64 13.85 31.04 0.00
CA CYS A 64 14.50 30.16 -0.95
C CYS A 64 13.84 30.12 -2.33
N SER A 65 12.80 30.96 -2.57
CA SER A 65 11.98 30.87 -3.79
C SER A 65 12.73 31.14 -5.08
N ASP A 66 13.77 31.98 -5.04
CA ASP A 66 14.66 32.30 -6.16
C ASP A 66 15.52 31.10 -6.61
N LYS A 67 15.70 30.10 -5.75
CA LYS A 67 16.52 28.89 -6.01
C LYS A 67 15.74 27.71 -6.55
N VAL A 68 14.40 27.83 -6.64
CA VAL A 68 13.53 26.70 -7.00
C VAL A 68 13.78 26.23 -8.43
N ASP A 69 13.86 27.15 -9.40
CA ASP A 69 14.06 26.79 -10.80
C ASP A 69 15.43 26.12 -11.01
N TRP A 70 16.48 26.73 -10.43
CA TRP A 70 17.80 26.14 -10.46
C TRP A 70 17.82 24.74 -9.82
N LEU A 71 17.13 24.54 -8.67
CA LEU A 71 17.07 23.24 -8.00
C LEU A 71 16.33 22.23 -8.87
N PHE A 72 15.24 22.59 -9.52
CA PHE A 72 14.47 21.65 -10.36
C PHE A 72 15.29 21.18 -11.57
N GLU A 73 16.13 22.03 -12.13
CA GLU A 73 17.03 21.69 -13.24
C GLU A 73 18.27 20.90 -12.80
N ASN A 74 18.78 21.16 -11.59
CA ASN A 74 20.08 20.66 -11.10
C ASN A 74 19.95 19.71 -9.90
N ASN A 75 18.88 18.91 -9.83
CA ASN A 75 18.68 17.95 -8.74
C ASN A 75 18.92 16.50 -9.18
N ASN A 76 19.13 15.61 -8.18
CA ASN A 76 19.24 14.16 -8.37
C ASN A 76 18.24 13.37 -7.52
N PHE A 77 17.37 14.04 -6.76
CA PHE A 77 16.46 13.41 -5.81
C PHE A 77 14.97 13.61 -6.16
N LEU A 78 14.65 14.46 -7.13
CA LEU A 78 13.31 14.67 -7.66
C LEU A 78 13.12 13.90 -8.98
N HIS A 79 11.90 13.43 -9.19
CA HIS A 79 11.41 12.96 -10.46
C HIS A 79 10.36 13.96 -10.97
N ILE A 80 10.66 14.60 -12.12
CA ILE A 80 9.83 15.67 -12.68
C ILE A 80 9.43 15.28 -14.10
N VAL A 81 8.13 15.11 -14.32
CA VAL A 81 7.56 14.72 -15.61
C VAL A 81 6.20 15.40 -15.81
N ASN A 82 6.04 16.09 -16.95
CA ASN A 82 4.76 16.69 -17.37
C ASN A 82 4.12 17.57 -16.29
N GLY A 83 4.91 18.40 -15.59
CA GLY A 83 4.45 19.29 -14.52
C GLY A 83 4.04 18.57 -13.21
N ARG A 84 4.34 17.28 -13.09
CA ARG A 84 4.23 16.50 -11.86
C ARG A 84 5.60 16.34 -11.24
N ILE A 85 5.68 16.50 -9.92
CA ILE A 85 6.93 16.42 -9.16
C ILE A 85 6.71 15.46 -8.00
N GLY A 86 7.70 14.58 -7.79
CA GLY A 86 7.76 13.69 -6.64
C GLY A 86 9.22 13.41 -6.26
N LEU A 87 9.43 12.73 -5.14
CA LEU A 87 10.77 12.22 -4.85
C LEU A 87 11.09 11.04 -5.77
N LYS A 88 12.31 11.02 -6.33
CA LYS A 88 12.79 9.88 -7.10
C LYS A 88 12.67 8.57 -6.32
N TYR A 89 12.91 8.60 -5.01
CA TYR A 89 12.71 7.48 -4.11
C TYR A 89 11.30 6.86 -4.23
N TYR A 90 10.22 7.66 -4.25
CA TYR A 90 8.87 7.14 -4.40
C TYR A 90 8.58 6.65 -5.81
N TYR A 91 9.11 7.33 -6.82
CA TYR A 91 9.02 6.85 -8.20
C TYR A 91 9.66 5.47 -8.36
N ASP A 92 10.87 5.28 -7.80
CA ASP A 92 11.57 4.01 -7.86
C ASP A 92 10.79 2.89 -7.13
N ILE A 93 10.14 3.19 -6.00
CA ILE A 93 9.24 2.26 -5.29
C ILE A 93 8.03 1.89 -6.17
N GLU A 94 7.37 2.84 -6.80
CA GLU A 94 6.21 2.60 -7.67
C GLU A 94 6.59 1.71 -8.87
N GLN A 95 7.76 1.93 -9.45
CA GLN A 95 8.27 1.07 -10.52
C GLN A 95 8.55 -0.37 -10.03
N GLN A 96 9.09 -0.54 -8.84
CA GLN A 96 9.30 -1.86 -8.24
C GLN A 96 7.97 -2.57 -7.97
N ILE A 97 6.99 -1.87 -7.39
CA ILE A 97 5.63 -2.39 -7.17
C ILE A 97 5.01 -2.85 -8.49
N TYR A 98 5.06 -2.00 -9.52
CA TYR A 98 4.53 -2.31 -10.85
C TYR A 98 5.18 -3.57 -11.42
N GLN A 99 6.50 -3.67 -11.36
CA GLN A 99 7.23 -4.81 -11.90
C GLN A 99 6.91 -6.11 -11.13
N LEU A 100 6.89 -6.06 -9.78
CA LEU A 100 6.54 -7.21 -8.95
C LEU A 100 5.12 -7.73 -9.24
N ILE A 101 4.13 -6.84 -9.33
CA ILE A 101 2.75 -7.22 -9.65
C ILE A 101 2.68 -7.83 -11.06
N LEU A 102 3.36 -7.22 -12.04
CA LEU A 102 3.40 -7.71 -13.41
C LEU A 102 4.03 -9.11 -13.50
N ASP A 103 5.14 -9.34 -12.82
CA ASP A 103 5.84 -10.62 -12.84
C ASP A 103 5.02 -11.69 -12.12
N LYS A 104 4.49 -11.40 -10.94
CA LYS A 104 3.60 -12.32 -10.21
C LYS A 104 2.32 -12.65 -11.00
N SER A 105 1.77 -11.71 -11.77
CA SER A 105 0.57 -11.96 -12.59
C SER A 105 0.78 -12.93 -13.74
N LYS A 106 2.03 -13.18 -14.13
CA LYS A 106 2.41 -14.12 -15.21
C LYS A 106 2.69 -15.53 -14.70
N VAL A 107 2.81 -15.71 -13.39
CA VAL A 107 3.12 -17.02 -12.80
C VAL A 107 1.84 -17.85 -12.69
N ASP A 108 1.85 -19.06 -13.22
CA ASP A 108 0.81 -20.05 -12.95
C ASP A 108 1.08 -20.68 -11.58
N THR A 109 0.23 -20.38 -10.62
CA THR A 109 0.33 -20.97 -9.28
C THR A 109 -0.12 -22.44 -9.30
N THR A 110 0.43 -23.25 -8.39
CA THR A 110 0.03 -24.66 -8.22
C THR A 110 -1.37 -24.80 -7.56
N ILE A 111 -2.00 -23.70 -7.19
CA ILE A 111 -3.32 -23.70 -6.57
C ILE A 111 -4.36 -24.06 -7.63
N ASN A 112 -5.11 -25.12 -7.36
CA ASN A 112 -6.20 -25.57 -8.24
C ASN A 112 -7.43 -25.92 -7.39
N ILE A 113 -8.46 -25.11 -7.45
CA ILE A 113 -9.75 -25.37 -6.81
C ILE A 113 -10.75 -25.62 -7.94
N SER A 114 -11.43 -26.77 -7.91
CA SER A 114 -12.42 -27.09 -8.95
C SER A 114 -13.65 -26.17 -8.85
N ASP A 115 -14.32 -25.94 -9.96
CA ASP A 115 -15.55 -25.13 -9.98
C ASP A 115 -16.61 -25.68 -9.02
N THR A 116 -16.71 -27.00 -8.90
CA THR A 116 -17.63 -27.64 -7.93
C THR A 116 -17.28 -27.32 -6.48
N ALA A 117 -16.00 -27.24 -6.13
CA ALA A 117 -15.57 -26.85 -4.79
C ALA A 117 -15.80 -25.35 -4.54
N ILE A 118 -15.63 -24.52 -5.58
CA ILE A 118 -15.95 -23.07 -5.50
C ILE A 118 -17.45 -22.88 -5.25
N GLU A 119 -18.32 -23.54 -6.00
CA GLU A 119 -19.77 -23.46 -5.84
C GLU A 119 -20.22 -23.95 -4.44
N LEU A 120 -19.59 -25.00 -3.94
CA LEU A 120 -19.88 -25.49 -2.58
C LEU A 120 -19.49 -24.46 -1.50
N ALA A 121 -18.30 -23.86 -1.62
CA ALA A 121 -17.84 -22.84 -0.68
C ALA A 121 -18.72 -21.57 -0.74
N ILE A 122 -19.17 -21.16 -1.94
CA ILE A 122 -20.12 -20.05 -2.12
C ILE A 122 -21.43 -20.39 -1.38
N LYS A 123 -21.98 -21.57 -1.59
CA LYS A 123 -23.23 -22.00 -0.93
C LYS A 123 -23.09 -22.00 0.60
N HIS A 124 -21.98 -22.52 1.13
CA HIS A 124 -21.73 -22.48 2.56
C HIS A 124 -21.62 -21.04 3.09
N ALA A 125 -20.97 -20.15 2.34
CA ALA A 125 -20.89 -18.75 2.71
C ALA A 125 -22.26 -18.05 2.70
N GLU A 126 -23.14 -18.36 1.73
CA GLU A 126 -24.52 -17.87 1.66
C GLU A 126 -25.38 -18.36 2.84
N GLU A 127 -25.26 -19.64 3.19
CA GLU A 127 -25.96 -20.22 4.34
C GLU A 127 -25.56 -19.55 5.65
N GLU A 128 -24.26 -19.30 5.86
CA GLU A 128 -23.73 -18.64 7.07
C GLU A 128 -24.14 -17.17 7.18
N GLN A 129 -24.09 -16.42 6.06
CA GLN A 129 -24.44 -14.99 6.08
C GLN A 129 -25.94 -14.73 5.99
N GLY A 130 -26.76 -15.74 5.60
CA GLY A 130 -28.22 -15.66 5.50
C GLY A 130 -28.77 -14.91 4.28
N PHE A 131 -27.95 -14.66 3.27
CA PHE A 131 -28.37 -14.06 1.99
C PHE A 131 -27.48 -14.54 0.84
N ASN A 132 -28.01 -14.49 -0.39
CA ASN A 132 -27.30 -14.93 -1.59
C ASN A 132 -26.46 -13.81 -2.17
N TYR A 133 -25.37 -14.20 -2.86
CA TYR A 133 -24.57 -13.28 -3.65
C TYR A 133 -25.30 -12.85 -4.92
N VAL A 134 -25.12 -11.58 -5.31
CA VAL A 134 -25.59 -11.10 -6.61
C VAL A 134 -24.59 -11.49 -7.71
N VAL A 135 -25.05 -11.43 -8.96
CA VAL A 135 -24.27 -11.90 -10.13
C VAL A 135 -22.87 -11.28 -10.21
N GLU A 136 -22.76 -10.00 -9.95
CA GLU A 136 -21.48 -9.28 -9.99
C GLU A 136 -20.51 -9.73 -8.87
N GLN A 137 -21.07 -10.10 -7.71
CA GLN A 137 -20.26 -10.64 -6.59
C GLN A 137 -19.79 -12.06 -6.93
N LEU A 138 -20.65 -12.91 -7.48
CA LEU A 138 -20.28 -14.26 -7.95
C LEU A 138 -19.18 -14.21 -9.00
N ASP A 139 -19.31 -13.35 -10.02
CA ASP A 139 -18.28 -13.16 -11.05
C ASP A 139 -16.94 -12.71 -10.42
N THR A 140 -16.98 -11.83 -9.41
CA THR A 140 -15.79 -11.38 -8.69
C THR A 140 -15.15 -12.51 -7.90
N ILE A 141 -15.93 -13.35 -7.20
CA ILE A 141 -15.45 -14.50 -6.45
C ILE A 141 -14.74 -15.49 -7.39
N HIS A 142 -15.40 -15.89 -8.47
CA HIS A 142 -14.83 -16.81 -9.46
C HIS A 142 -13.53 -16.27 -10.07
N LYS A 143 -13.53 -15.02 -10.53
CA LYS A 143 -12.32 -14.39 -11.09
C LYS A 143 -11.16 -14.33 -10.08
N SER A 144 -11.45 -14.05 -8.81
CA SER A 144 -10.44 -13.98 -7.77
C SER A 144 -9.85 -15.34 -7.42
N LEU A 145 -10.65 -16.41 -7.53
CA LEU A 145 -10.21 -17.78 -7.27
C LEU A 145 -9.44 -18.42 -8.42
N HIS A 146 -9.51 -17.85 -9.64
CA HIS A 146 -8.80 -18.38 -10.82
C HIS A 146 -7.54 -17.57 -11.19
N ARG A 147 -7.37 -16.36 -10.66
CA ARG A 147 -6.24 -15.50 -11.02
C ARG A 147 -5.14 -15.51 -9.96
N THR A 148 -3.91 -15.36 -10.41
CA THR A 148 -2.76 -15.23 -9.51
C THR A 148 -2.77 -13.90 -8.75
N VAL A 149 -3.14 -12.81 -9.43
CA VAL A 149 -3.29 -11.48 -8.83
C VAL A 149 -4.69 -10.97 -9.09
N SER A 150 -5.40 -10.59 -8.05
CA SER A 150 -6.76 -10.06 -8.11
C SER A 150 -6.88 -8.76 -7.33
N LEU A 151 -7.56 -7.78 -7.92
CA LEU A 151 -7.90 -6.51 -7.29
C LEU A 151 -9.43 -6.39 -7.21
N ILE A 152 -9.97 -6.40 -5.99
CA ILE A 152 -11.38 -6.25 -5.70
C ILE A 152 -11.66 -4.80 -5.33
N THR A 153 -12.30 -4.06 -6.23
CA THR A 153 -12.61 -2.66 -6.02
C THR A 153 -14.11 -2.42 -5.92
N GLY A 154 -14.51 -1.48 -5.08
CA GLY A 154 -15.92 -1.11 -4.93
C GLY A 154 -16.09 -0.03 -3.87
N LYS A 155 -17.22 0.68 -3.90
CA LYS A 155 -17.57 1.66 -2.87
C LYS A 155 -17.80 0.99 -1.53
N ALA A 156 -17.76 1.77 -0.44
CA ALA A 156 -18.19 1.27 0.86
C ALA A 156 -19.62 0.72 0.79
N GLY A 157 -19.86 -0.43 1.42
CA GLY A 157 -21.18 -1.08 1.42
C GLY A 157 -21.52 -1.95 0.18
N THR A 158 -20.62 -2.14 -0.79
CA THR A 158 -20.87 -3.01 -1.96
C THR A 158 -20.68 -4.51 -1.70
N GLY A 159 -20.43 -4.90 -0.46
CA GLY A 159 -20.29 -6.31 -0.09
C GLY A 159 -18.88 -6.90 -0.28
N LYS A 160 -17.82 -6.06 -0.35
CA LYS A 160 -16.43 -6.56 -0.45
C LYS A 160 -16.09 -7.58 0.64
N THR A 161 -16.52 -7.32 1.87
CA THR A 161 -16.31 -8.23 3.01
C THR A 161 -17.07 -9.55 2.86
N SER A 162 -18.28 -9.54 2.29
CA SER A 162 -19.02 -10.77 1.95
C SER A 162 -18.30 -11.58 0.87
N ILE A 163 -17.83 -10.93 -0.20
CA ILE A 163 -17.03 -11.57 -1.25
C ILE A 163 -15.80 -12.25 -0.62
N MET A 164 -15.13 -11.55 0.30
CA MET A 164 -13.97 -12.07 1.02
C MET A 164 -14.31 -13.35 1.80
N ARG A 165 -15.48 -13.42 2.47
CA ARG A 165 -15.94 -14.62 3.17
C ARG A 165 -15.95 -15.84 2.24
N ALA A 166 -16.58 -15.75 1.06
CA ALA A 166 -16.61 -16.85 0.11
C ALA A 166 -15.22 -17.25 -0.40
N ILE A 167 -14.36 -16.27 -0.68
CA ILE A 167 -12.99 -16.53 -1.13
C ILE A 167 -12.17 -17.24 -0.05
N VAL A 168 -12.19 -16.75 1.20
CA VAL A 168 -11.50 -17.37 2.33
C VAL A 168 -12.01 -18.78 2.55
N LYS A 169 -13.33 -18.98 2.50
CA LYS A 169 -13.95 -20.30 2.66
C LYS A 169 -13.50 -21.27 1.57
N ALA A 170 -13.48 -20.83 0.29
CA ALA A 170 -13.02 -21.68 -0.80
C ALA A 170 -11.58 -22.15 -0.61
N TYR A 171 -10.68 -21.29 -0.14
CA TYR A 171 -9.29 -21.69 0.13
C TYR A 171 -9.17 -22.59 1.37
N THR A 172 -9.82 -22.23 2.49
CA THR A 172 -9.71 -23.00 3.75
C THR A 172 -10.31 -24.39 3.65
N GLU A 173 -11.48 -24.55 2.99
CA GLU A 173 -12.11 -25.85 2.78
C GLU A 173 -11.30 -26.76 1.82
N ASN A 174 -10.42 -26.18 1.02
CA ASN A 174 -9.49 -26.91 0.14
C ASN A 174 -8.06 -26.99 0.72
N ASN A 175 -7.88 -26.73 2.02
CA ASN A 175 -6.63 -26.87 2.78
C ASN A 175 -5.48 -25.96 2.29
N TYR A 176 -5.78 -24.83 1.70
CA TYR A 176 -4.78 -23.80 1.36
C TYR A 176 -4.53 -22.87 2.53
N MET A 177 -3.26 -22.51 2.74
CA MET A 177 -2.84 -21.57 3.78
C MET A 177 -3.09 -20.13 3.33
N ILE A 178 -3.81 -19.38 4.15
CA ILE A 178 -4.10 -17.96 3.90
C ILE A 178 -3.35 -17.10 4.91
N THR A 179 -2.83 -15.97 4.44
CA THR A 179 -2.40 -14.86 5.28
C THR A 179 -3.27 -13.66 4.99
N ALA A 180 -4.15 -13.30 5.91
CA ALA A 180 -5.03 -12.14 5.79
C ALA A 180 -4.45 -10.94 6.54
N SER A 181 -4.33 -9.81 5.85
CA SER A 181 -3.70 -8.59 6.36
C SER A 181 -4.56 -7.36 6.13
N ALA A 182 -4.44 -6.36 7.03
CA ALA A 182 -5.01 -5.04 6.86
C ALA A 182 -4.07 -3.96 7.41
N LEU A 183 -4.31 -2.70 7.07
CA LEU A 183 -3.48 -1.59 7.56
C LEU A 183 -3.63 -1.37 9.06
N SER A 184 -4.85 -1.45 9.59
CA SER A 184 -5.17 -1.18 10.99
C SER A 184 -5.67 -2.41 11.74
N ALA A 185 -5.52 -2.40 13.08
CA ALA A 185 -6.05 -3.47 13.93
C ALA A 185 -7.58 -3.58 13.84
N MET A 186 -8.29 -2.45 13.71
CA MET A 186 -9.75 -2.45 13.53
C MET A 186 -10.16 -3.09 12.19
N ALA A 187 -9.44 -2.81 11.12
CA ALA A 187 -9.70 -3.43 9.83
C ALA A 187 -9.41 -4.95 9.89
N ALA A 188 -8.30 -5.37 10.49
CA ALA A 188 -7.99 -6.78 10.70
C ALA A 188 -9.07 -7.50 11.54
N GLN A 189 -9.55 -6.86 12.59
CA GLN A 189 -10.65 -7.41 13.41
C GLN A 189 -11.94 -7.57 12.59
N ARG A 190 -12.31 -6.60 11.76
CA ARG A 190 -13.49 -6.70 10.87
C ARG A 190 -13.38 -7.86 9.89
N ILE A 191 -12.17 -8.10 9.33
CA ILE A 191 -11.94 -9.28 8.50
C ILE A 191 -12.20 -10.55 9.30
N THR A 192 -11.61 -10.65 10.49
CA THR A 192 -11.75 -11.84 11.35
C THR A 192 -13.23 -12.10 11.70
N GLU A 193 -13.96 -11.07 12.09
CA GLU A 193 -15.40 -11.17 12.41
C GLU A 193 -16.24 -11.56 11.18
N ALA A 194 -15.91 -11.02 10.01
CA ALA A 194 -16.68 -11.27 8.79
C ALA A 194 -16.39 -12.61 8.14
N THR A 195 -15.17 -13.11 8.23
CA THR A 195 -14.74 -14.33 7.54
C THR A 195 -14.55 -15.52 8.48
N GLU A 196 -14.61 -15.29 9.80
CA GLU A 196 -14.24 -16.25 10.85
C GLU A 196 -12.80 -16.77 10.73
N PHE A 197 -11.98 -16.07 9.94
CA PHE A 197 -10.58 -16.38 9.71
C PHE A 197 -9.67 -15.31 10.33
N PRO A 198 -8.60 -15.69 11.07
CA PRO A 198 -7.75 -14.72 11.74
C PRO A 198 -7.01 -13.82 10.75
N ALA A 199 -7.14 -12.51 10.94
CA ALA A 199 -6.41 -11.50 10.20
C ALA A 199 -5.53 -10.66 11.13
N MET A 200 -4.44 -10.11 10.59
CA MET A 200 -3.47 -9.31 11.33
C MET A 200 -3.20 -7.98 10.63
N THR A 201 -2.56 -7.04 11.34
CA THR A 201 -2.03 -5.86 10.66
C THR A 201 -0.85 -6.23 9.78
N ILE A 202 -0.62 -5.49 8.67
CA ILE A 202 0.54 -5.69 7.78
C ILE A 202 1.85 -5.75 8.60
N HIS A 203 2.05 -4.82 9.54
CA HIS A 203 3.24 -4.80 10.38
C HIS A 203 3.43 -6.09 11.19
N ARG A 204 2.34 -6.64 11.73
CA ARG A 204 2.38 -7.90 12.47
C ARG A 204 2.62 -9.09 11.54
N THR A 205 1.97 -9.10 10.39
CA THR A 205 2.18 -10.12 9.34
C THR A 205 3.64 -10.18 8.92
N LEU A 206 4.27 -9.02 8.69
CA LEU A 206 5.67 -8.93 8.29
C LEU A 206 6.67 -9.17 9.44
N GLY A 207 6.19 -9.34 10.69
CA GLY A 207 7.06 -9.49 11.85
C GLY A 207 7.91 -8.23 12.10
N CYS A 208 7.27 -7.07 12.22
CA CYS A 208 7.93 -5.77 12.41
C CYS A 208 8.81 -5.77 13.66
N GLN A 209 10.10 -5.47 13.48
CA GLN A 209 11.12 -5.38 14.54
C GLN A 209 11.46 -3.91 14.90
N GLY A 210 10.70 -2.95 14.40
CA GLY A 210 10.91 -1.50 14.54
C GLY A 210 11.69 -0.88 13.37
N LEU A 211 11.54 0.44 13.18
CA LEU A 211 12.23 1.24 12.15
C LEU A 211 12.30 0.61 10.75
N ASN A 212 11.17 0.14 10.23
CA ASN A 212 11.05 -0.51 8.91
C ASN A 212 11.94 -1.75 8.74
N LYS A 213 12.24 -2.47 9.82
CA LYS A 213 12.85 -3.80 9.76
C LYS A 213 11.78 -4.85 9.94
N PHE A 214 11.73 -5.78 9.01
CA PHE A 214 10.76 -6.85 8.99
C PHE A 214 11.46 -8.21 9.02
N THR A 215 10.81 -9.22 9.61
CA THR A 215 11.29 -10.60 9.61
C THR A 215 11.07 -11.24 8.23
N TYR A 216 9.93 -10.93 7.63
CA TYR A 216 9.59 -11.41 6.29
C TYR A 216 9.83 -10.31 5.28
N ASP A 217 10.60 -10.64 4.25
CA ASP A 217 11.04 -9.75 3.19
C ASP A 217 11.32 -10.56 1.89
N LYS A 218 12.03 -9.97 0.93
CA LYS A 218 12.40 -10.60 -0.34
C LYS A 218 13.33 -11.82 -0.20
N ASP A 219 14.05 -11.95 0.89
CA ASP A 219 15.01 -13.02 1.15
C ASP A 219 14.43 -14.10 2.10
N ASN A 220 13.32 -13.78 2.78
CA ASN A 220 12.61 -14.65 3.72
C ASN A 220 11.09 -14.48 3.56
N HIS A 221 10.48 -15.23 2.63
CA HIS A 221 9.08 -15.09 2.31
C HIS A 221 8.14 -15.66 3.39
N LEU A 222 6.92 -15.12 3.41
CA LEU A 222 5.79 -15.68 4.15
C LEU A 222 5.50 -17.10 3.65
N ILE A 223 5.24 -18.02 4.57
CA ILE A 223 4.78 -19.37 4.23
C ILE A 223 3.25 -19.29 4.10
N THR A 224 2.78 -19.11 2.89
CA THR A 224 1.35 -18.95 2.58
C THR A 224 1.07 -19.26 1.12
N ASP A 225 -0.09 -19.85 0.85
CA ASP A 225 -0.56 -20.09 -0.52
C ASP A 225 -1.30 -18.86 -1.07
N VAL A 226 -1.97 -18.11 -0.18
CA VAL A 226 -2.76 -16.93 -0.54
C VAL A 226 -2.48 -15.78 0.41
N ALA A 227 -2.05 -14.65 -0.12
CA ALA A 227 -1.87 -13.41 0.61
C ALA A 227 -3.04 -12.47 0.31
N PHE A 228 -3.81 -12.16 1.35
CA PHE A 228 -4.94 -11.24 1.27
C PHE A 228 -4.62 -9.92 1.95
N LEU A 229 -4.91 -8.79 1.28
CA LEU A 229 -4.75 -7.44 1.81
C LEU A 229 -6.06 -6.66 1.66
N ASP A 230 -6.68 -6.30 2.76
CA ASP A 230 -7.83 -5.39 2.77
C ASP A 230 -7.43 -3.93 3.01
N GLU A 231 -8.28 -3.02 2.55
CA GLU A 231 -8.05 -1.58 2.58
C GLU A 231 -6.72 -1.18 1.88
N GLY A 232 -6.29 -1.93 0.85
CA GLY A 232 -5.03 -1.70 0.14
C GLY A 232 -4.86 -0.28 -0.41
N SER A 233 -5.95 0.42 -0.71
CA SER A 233 -5.96 1.83 -1.15
C SER A 233 -5.46 2.82 -0.09
N MET A 234 -5.37 2.42 1.18
CA MET A 234 -4.91 3.24 2.31
C MET A 234 -3.45 2.96 2.69
N VAL A 235 -2.86 1.91 2.15
CA VAL A 235 -1.48 1.51 2.44
C VAL A 235 -0.52 2.42 1.68
N ASN A 236 0.48 2.98 2.37
CA ASN A 236 1.50 3.78 1.69
C ASN A 236 2.42 2.91 0.82
N ALA A 237 3.02 3.51 -0.21
CA ALA A 237 3.79 2.78 -1.22
C ALA A 237 4.95 1.96 -0.62
N SER A 238 5.66 2.49 0.38
CA SER A 238 6.80 1.79 1.00
C SER A 238 6.35 0.53 1.74
N LEU A 239 5.29 0.62 2.54
CA LEU A 239 4.76 -0.54 3.27
C LEU A 239 4.15 -1.58 2.33
N PHE A 240 3.51 -1.12 1.25
CA PHE A 240 2.95 -1.99 0.23
C PHE A 240 4.05 -2.74 -0.53
N LEU A 241 5.18 -2.08 -0.85
CA LEU A 241 6.35 -2.73 -1.44
C LEU A 241 6.89 -3.84 -0.52
N HIS A 242 7.11 -3.55 0.77
CA HIS A 242 7.57 -4.56 1.73
C HIS A 242 6.61 -5.75 1.85
N TRP A 243 5.29 -5.50 1.80
CA TRP A 243 4.31 -6.57 1.81
C TRP A 243 4.39 -7.43 0.55
N LEU A 244 4.55 -6.83 -0.64
CA LEU A 244 4.72 -7.56 -1.90
C LEU A 244 6.03 -8.35 -1.96
N GLU A 245 7.12 -7.79 -1.46
CA GLU A 245 8.43 -8.44 -1.39
C GLU A 245 8.43 -9.67 -0.46
N ALA A 246 7.64 -9.63 0.61
CA ALA A 246 7.51 -10.76 1.53
C ALA A 246 6.65 -11.92 0.99
N ILE A 247 6.00 -11.76 -0.17
CA ILE A 247 5.15 -12.78 -0.79
C ILE A 247 5.96 -13.60 -1.79
N GLY A 248 5.96 -14.92 -1.63
CA GLY A 248 6.63 -15.85 -2.55
C GLY A 248 5.98 -15.88 -3.94
N ASP A 249 6.71 -16.40 -4.94
CA ASP A 249 6.27 -16.40 -6.34
C ASP A 249 5.05 -17.29 -6.61
N ASN A 250 4.91 -18.39 -5.88
CA ASN A 250 3.77 -19.32 -6.02
C ASN A 250 2.53 -18.91 -5.22
N THR A 251 2.54 -17.75 -4.56
CA THR A 251 1.45 -17.28 -3.73
C THR A 251 0.48 -16.45 -4.56
N ARG A 252 -0.81 -16.73 -4.44
CA ARG A 252 -1.86 -15.86 -4.99
C ARG A 252 -2.02 -14.60 -4.18
N ILE A 253 -2.28 -13.49 -4.85
CA ILE A 253 -2.44 -12.17 -4.25
C ILE A 253 -3.84 -11.67 -4.47
N ILE A 254 -4.53 -11.33 -3.40
CA ILE A 254 -5.86 -10.71 -3.45
C ILE A 254 -5.82 -9.42 -2.66
N ILE A 255 -6.11 -8.32 -3.32
CA ILE A 255 -6.12 -6.99 -2.72
C ILE A 255 -7.54 -6.44 -2.82
N SER A 256 -8.11 -5.96 -1.72
CA SER A 256 -9.35 -5.21 -1.75
C SER A 256 -9.14 -3.75 -1.35
N GLY A 257 -9.95 -2.87 -1.91
CA GLY A 257 -9.85 -1.44 -1.61
C GLY A 257 -10.98 -0.62 -2.21
N ASP A 258 -11.08 0.63 -1.75
CA ASP A 258 -12.06 1.56 -2.26
C ASP A 258 -11.55 2.29 -3.50
N HIS A 259 -12.46 2.65 -4.40
CA HIS A 259 -12.17 3.64 -5.44
C HIS A 259 -11.98 5.02 -4.81
N LYS A 260 -10.93 5.70 -5.17
CA LYS A 260 -10.78 7.15 -4.93
C LYS A 260 -11.08 7.91 -6.20
#